data_e4102f3f83c4c3bf67a26cab73d194ce
#
_entry.id   e4102f3f83c4c3bf67a26cab73d194ce
#
_cell.length_a   1.000
_cell.length_b   1.000
_cell.length_c   1.000
_cell.angle_alpha   90.00
_cell.angle_beta   90.00
_cell.angle_gamma   90.00
#
_symmetry.space_group_name_H-M   'P 1'
#
loop_
_entity.id
_entity.type
_entity.pdbx_description
1 polymer ?
#
loop_
_entity_poly.entity_id
_entity_poly.type
_entity_poly.pdbx_seq_one_letter_code
_entity_poly.pdbx_strand_id
1 'polypeptide(L)'
;MASSSLPSLTVGYVPGVTPAKWARTWAQRRPEVPLQLHAVAAADAADALRAGTIDVALLRPPVEGSGVAVIPLYEETTVVVVPTDHLLSAVDAVTVADLAGEPILIPLDDVVAWASIPGVLVDHRPETAEDATELVAAGVGALVVPQSLARLHHRKDLTYRPITDAPTCPVALVVPAGQQPALVEEFIGIVRGRKPNSSRGLVESAPKRTAREKTLAKQAARAAAGKVARKPGRAGRGRQ
;
A
#
# COMPACT_ATOMS: atom_id res chain seq x y z
N MET A 1 -18.19 -31.82 -8.30
CA MET A 1 -18.74 -30.46 -8.53
C MET A 1 -17.70 -29.48 -8.04
N ALA A 2 -16.95 -28.83 -8.93
CA ALA A 2 -16.01 -27.77 -8.55
C ALA A 2 -16.83 -26.54 -8.15
N SER A 3 -16.79 -26.14 -6.88
CA SER A 3 -17.32 -24.85 -6.45
C SER A 3 -16.53 -23.76 -7.17
N SER A 4 -17.13 -23.14 -8.17
CA SER A 4 -16.61 -21.94 -8.80
C SER A 4 -16.72 -20.81 -7.79
N SER A 5 -15.72 -20.68 -6.90
CA SER A 5 -15.61 -19.50 -6.06
C SER A 5 -15.39 -18.28 -6.97
N LEU A 6 -16.19 -17.24 -6.78
CA LEU A 6 -16.00 -15.98 -7.48
C LEU A 6 -14.54 -15.50 -7.25
N PRO A 7 -13.89 -14.94 -8.27
CA PRO A 7 -12.54 -14.41 -8.10
C PRO A 7 -12.54 -13.33 -7.01
N SER A 8 -11.63 -13.43 -6.07
CA SER A 8 -11.43 -12.44 -5.00
C SER A 8 -9.94 -12.12 -4.89
N LEU A 9 -9.60 -11.00 -4.29
CA LEU A 9 -8.23 -10.64 -3.95
C LEU A 9 -8.11 -10.51 -2.43
N THR A 10 -7.17 -11.25 -1.85
CA THR A 10 -6.91 -11.26 -0.40
C THR A 10 -5.63 -10.47 -0.10
N VAL A 11 -5.78 -9.38 0.66
CA VAL A 11 -4.68 -8.49 1.07
C VAL A 11 -4.40 -8.69 2.55
N GLY A 12 -3.24 -9.24 2.89
CA GLY A 12 -2.73 -9.24 4.25
C GLY A 12 -2.17 -7.86 4.63
N TYR A 13 -2.29 -7.45 5.88
CA TYR A 13 -1.65 -6.24 6.38
C TYR A 13 -1.26 -6.37 7.86
N VAL A 14 -0.10 -5.84 8.20
CA VAL A 14 0.42 -5.87 9.58
C VAL A 14 -0.15 -4.72 10.42
N PRO A 15 -0.14 -4.82 11.77
CA PRO A 15 -0.63 -3.76 12.65
C PRO A 15 -0.09 -2.38 12.31
N GLY A 16 -0.95 -1.36 12.41
CA GLY A 16 -0.64 0.03 12.09
C GLY A 16 -0.72 0.38 10.60
N VAL A 17 -0.48 -0.55 9.68
CA VAL A 17 -0.62 -0.29 8.23
C VAL A 17 -2.09 -0.23 7.85
N THR A 18 -2.50 0.84 7.13
CA THR A 18 -3.91 1.08 6.80
C THR A 18 -4.18 0.92 5.30
N PRO A 19 -4.77 -0.20 4.83
CA PRO A 19 -5.08 -0.44 3.43
C PRO A 19 -6.31 0.31 2.90
N ALA A 20 -7.07 1.01 3.76
CA ALA A 20 -8.38 1.58 3.45
C ALA A 20 -8.43 2.47 2.19
N LYS A 21 -7.38 3.25 1.93
CA LYS A 21 -7.28 4.08 0.72
C LYS A 21 -7.29 3.25 -0.56
N TRP A 22 -6.52 2.18 -0.59
CA TRP A 22 -6.40 1.29 -1.75
C TRP A 22 -7.62 0.39 -1.89
N ALA A 23 -8.18 -0.10 -0.77
CA ALA A 23 -9.43 -0.86 -0.77
C ALA A 23 -10.60 -0.05 -1.35
N ARG A 24 -10.72 1.23 -0.98
CA ARG A 24 -11.73 2.14 -1.57
C ARG A 24 -11.53 2.30 -3.08
N THR A 25 -10.29 2.49 -3.53
CA THR A 25 -9.98 2.62 -4.96
C THR A 25 -10.26 1.32 -5.71
N TRP A 26 -9.97 0.16 -5.10
CA TRP A 26 -10.30 -1.15 -5.66
C TRP A 26 -11.80 -1.31 -5.84
N ALA A 27 -12.59 -1.07 -4.80
CA ALA A 27 -14.06 -1.18 -4.86
C ALA A 27 -14.69 -0.27 -5.94
N GLN A 28 -14.08 0.89 -6.21
CA GLN A 28 -14.52 1.76 -7.31
C GLN A 28 -14.16 1.23 -8.70
N ARG A 29 -13.02 0.53 -8.84
CA ARG A 29 -12.55 0.03 -10.15
C ARG A 29 -13.06 -1.37 -10.48
N ARG A 30 -13.23 -2.20 -9.47
CA ARG A 30 -13.59 -3.63 -9.57
C ARG A 30 -14.70 -3.99 -8.59
N PRO A 31 -15.88 -3.37 -8.72
CA PRO A 31 -17.01 -3.64 -7.81
C PRO A 31 -17.46 -5.11 -7.85
N GLU A 32 -17.19 -5.81 -8.95
CA GLU A 32 -17.52 -7.22 -9.15
C GLU A 32 -16.51 -8.19 -8.49
N VAL A 33 -15.33 -7.72 -8.06
CA VAL A 33 -14.29 -8.56 -7.45
C VAL A 33 -14.10 -8.12 -6.00
N PRO A 34 -14.55 -8.90 -5.01
CA PRO A 34 -14.34 -8.60 -3.60
C PRO A 34 -12.86 -8.48 -3.24
N LEU A 35 -12.49 -7.44 -2.49
CA LEU A 35 -11.21 -7.32 -1.82
C LEU A 35 -11.39 -7.74 -0.36
N GLN A 36 -10.69 -8.77 0.06
CA GLN A 36 -10.66 -9.24 1.44
C GLN A 36 -9.43 -8.67 2.15
N LEU A 37 -9.63 -8.10 3.33
CA LEU A 37 -8.56 -7.53 4.15
C LEU A 37 -8.34 -8.42 5.37
N HIS A 38 -7.14 -8.99 5.51
CA HIS A 38 -6.76 -9.85 6.61
C HIS A 38 -5.65 -9.19 7.44
N ALA A 39 -5.93 -8.92 8.70
CA ALA A 39 -4.89 -8.55 9.65
C ALA A 39 -4.02 -9.78 9.90
N VAL A 40 -2.71 -9.64 9.76
CA VAL A 40 -1.73 -10.70 9.97
C VAL A 40 -0.62 -10.21 10.90
N ALA A 41 -0.11 -11.07 11.76
CA ALA A 41 1.07 -10.75 12.54
C ALA A 41 2.29 -10.57 11.62
N ALA A 42 3.21 -9.68 12.00
CA ALA A 42 4.39 -9.40 11.18
C ALA A 42 5.23 -10.66 10.92
N ALA A 43 5.35 -11.53 11.93
CA ALA A 43 6.07 -12.80 11.83
C ALA A 43 5.45 -13.78 10.82
N ASP A 44 4.11 -13.79 10.69
CA ASP A 44 3.38 -14.78 9.88
C ASP A 44 3.12 -14.30 8.44
N ALA A 45 3.27 -13.01 8.18
CA ALA A 45 2.86 -12.40 6.91
C ALA A 45 3.57 -13.01 5.68
N ALA A 46 4.86 -13.28 5.79
CA ALA A 46 5.65 -13.86 4.70
C ALA A 46 5.26 -15.31 4.41
N ASP A 47 4.96 -16.10 5.45
CA ASP A 47 4.54 -17.49 5.30
C ASP A 47 3.10 -17.59 4.78
N ALA A 48 2.20 -16.73 5.23
CA ALA A 48 0.84 -16.61 4.69
C ALA A 48 0.85 -16.30 3.18
N LEU A 49 1.76 -15.43 2.73
CA LEU A 49 1.95 -15.11 1.32
C LEU A 49 2.50 -16.31 0.53
N ARG A 50 3.51 -17.01 1.05
CA ARG A 50 4.09 -18.22 0.41
C ARG A 50 3.10 -19.37 0.33
N ALA A 51 2.27 -19.53 1.37
CA ALA A 51 1.21 -20.54 1.41
C ALA A 51 0.00 -20.20 0.52
N GLY A 52 -0.07 -18.98 -0.04
CA GLY A 52 -1.19 -18.52 -0.87
C GLY A 52 -2.49 -18.30 -0.09
N THR A 53 -2.43 -18.15 1.24
CA THR A 53 -3.58 -17.77 2.07
C THR A 53 -3.92 -16.28 1.94
N ILE A 54 -2.94 -15.48 1.53
CA ILE A 54 -3.09 -14.10 1.07
C ILE A 54 -2.39 -13.94 -0.28
N ASP A 55 -2.92 -13.11 -1.17
CA ASP A 55 -2.35 -12.88 -2.49
C ASP A 55 -1.24 -11.83 -2.47
N VAL A 56 -1.35 -10.83 -1.61
CA VAL A 56 -0.39 -9.75 -1.40
C VAL A 56 -0.34 -9.36 0.07
N ALA A 57 0.79 -8.79 0.52
CA ALA A 57 0.95 -8.33 1.90
C ALA A 57 1.45 -6.88 1.96
N LEU A 58 0.86 -6.09 2.85
CA LEU A 58 1.36 -4.78 3.25
C LEU A 58 2.09 -4.95 4.59
N LEU A 59 3.40 -4.81 4.58
CA LEU A 59 4.23 -5.10 5.75
C LEU A 59 5.47 -4.19 5.81
N ARG A 60 6.23 -4.32 6.90
CA ARG A 60 7.50 -3.60 7.11
C ARG A 60 8.67 -4.54 6.82
N PRO A 61 9.54 -4.19 5.84
CA PRO A 61 10.80 -4.91 5.63
C PRO A 61 11.74 -4.78 6.85
N PRO A 62 12.68 -5.74 7.04
CA PRO A 62 13.06 -6.78 6.11
C PRO A 62 12.06 -7.94 6.05
N VAL A 63 11.97 -8.59 4.88
CA VAL A 63 11.17 -9.81 4.68
C VAL A 63 12.15 -10.98 4.51
N GLU A 64 12.10 -11.89 5.43
CA GLU A 64 12.99 -13.06 5.39
C GLU A 64 12.58 -14.07 4.32
N GLY A 65 13.58 -14.70 3.73
CA GLY A 65 13.42 -15.80 2.79
C GLY A 65 13.27 -15.36 1.32
N SER A 66 13.28 -16.36 0.44
CA SER A 66 13.15 -16.20 -1.01
C SER A 66 11.68 -16.32 -1.48
N GLY A 67 11.45 -16.07 -2.76
CA GLY A 67 10.14 -16.29 -3.39
C GLY A 67 9.17 -15.12 -3.29
N VAL A 68 9.61 -13.94 -2.82
CA VAL A 68 8.80 -12.73 -2.76
C VAL A 68 9.50 -11.54 -3.43
N ALA A 69 8.72 -10.60 -3.93
CA ALA A 69 9.20 -9.31 -4.44
C ALA A 69 8.66 -8.19 -3.56
N VAL A 70 9.56 -7.27 -3.17
CA VAL A 70 9.27 -6.16 -2.27
C VAL A 70 9.13 -4.87 -3.09
N ILE A 71 8.00 -4.19 -2.96
CA ILE A 71 7.69 -2.93 -3.62
C ILE A 71 7.61 -1.84 -2.55
N PRO A 72 8.63 -0.99 -2.40
CA PRO A 72 8.61 0.11 -1.42
C PRO A 72 7.43 1.05 -1.66
N LEU A 73 6.76 1.51 -0.60
CA LEU A 73 5.61 2.41 -0.68
C LEU A 73 5.87 3.76 -0.02
N TYR A 74 6.20 3.76 1.26
CA TYR A 74 6.46 4.97 2.05
C TYR A 74 7.26 4.60 3.30
N GLU A 75 7.72 5.63 3.99
CA GLU A 75 8.40 5.52 5.27
C GLU A 75 7.54 6.16 6.37
N GLU A 76 7.52 5.54 7.54
CA GLU A 76 6.87 6.04 8.73
C GLU A 76 7.88 6.71 9.64
N THR A 77 7.47 7.82 10.26
CA THR A 77 8.25 8.48 11.29
C THR A 77 8.29 7.62 12.54
N THR A 78 9.45 7.47 13.13
CA THR A 78 9.64 6.85 14.44
C THR A 78 9.30 7.86 15.53
N VAL A 79 8.54 7.42 16.51
CA VAL A 79 8.08 8.28 17.63
C VAL A 79 8.38 7.61 18.97
N VAL A 80 8.54 8.42 19.99
CA VAL A 80 8.54 7.97 21.39
C VAL A 80 7.15 8.19 22.00
N VAL A 81 6.60 7.16 22.62
CA VAL A 81 5.33 7.19 23.38
C VAL A 81 5.66 7.30 24.86
N VAL A 82 5.05 8.28 25.52
CA VAL A 82 5.26 8.61 26.93
C VAL A 82 3.93 9.01 27.59
N PRO A 83 3.83 9.01 28.93
CA PRO A 83 2.72 9.63 29.66
C PRO A 83 2.55 11.12 29.30
N THR A 84 1.33 11.63 29.36
CA THR A 84 1.03 13.03 29.00
C THR A 84 1.70 14.06 29.92
N ASP A 85 2.06 13.67 31.12
CA ASP A 85 2.77 14.47 32.13
C ASP A 85 4.30 14.28 32.10
N HIS A 86 4.81 13.47 31.19
CA HIS A 86 6.26 13.24 31.03
C HIS A 86 6.97 14.48 30.46
N LEU A 87 8.25 14.71 30.83
CA LEU A 87 9.02 15.85 30.35
C LEU A 87 9.11 15.94 28.84
N LEU A 88 9.27 14.80 28.15
CA LEU A 88 9.33 14.74 26.67
C LEU A 88 8.01 15.15 26.02
N SER A 89 6.89 15.19 26.77
CA SER A 89 5.61 15.65 26.23
C SER A 89 5.56 17.17 26.04
N ALA A 90 6.44 17.93 26.70
CA ALA A 90 6.46 19.40 26.70
C ALA A 90 7.03 20.01 25.41
N VAL A 91 7.68 19.21 24.53
CA VAL A 91 8.27 19.66 23.26
C VAL A 91 7.53 19.05 22.08
N ASP A 92 7.68 19.65 20.88
CA ASP A 92 7.02 19.15 19.66
C ASP A 92 7.74 17.95 19.04
N ALA A 93 9.05 17.85 19.26
CA ALA A 93 9.91 16.78 18.75
C ALA A 93 11.10 16.57 19.68
N VAL A 94 11.67 15.37 19.63
CA VAL A 94 12.87 14.98 20.40
C VAL A 94 13.95 14.44 19.46
N THR A 95 15.16 14.28 19.98
CA THR A 95 16.29 13.59 19.34
C THR A 95 16.58 12.28 20.05
N VAL A 96 17.38 11.41 19.45
CA VAL A 96 17.90 10.18 20.08
C VAL A 96 18.67 10.52 21.36
N ALA A 97 19.40 11.65 21.38
CA ALA A 97 20.14 12.11 22.56
C ALA A 97 19.23 12.46 23.74
N ASP A 98 18.03 12.97 23.49
CA ASP A 98 17.06 13.29 24.56
C ASP A 98 16.54 12.04 25.27
N LEU A 99 16.71 10.87 24.67
CA LEU A 99 16.32 9.56 25.26
C LEU A 99 17.42 8.91 26.10
N ALA A 100 18.63 9.49 26.16
CA ALA A 100 19.82 8.82 26.73
C ALA A 100 19.65 8.32 28.19
N GLY A 101 18.82 8.97 28.98
CA GLY A 101 18.54 8.59 30.37
C GLY A 101 17.20 7.87 30.58
N GLU A 102 16.39 7.73 29.53
CA GLU A 102 15.04 7.18 29.63
C GLU A 102 15.06 5.64 29.66
N PRO A 103 14.23 5.02 30.50
CA PRO A 103 13.99 3.59 30.43
C PRO A 103 13.18 3.29 29.16
N ILE A 104 13.74 2.48 28.23
CA ILE A 104 13.14 2.17 26.94
C ILE A 104 12.63 0.72 26.91
N LEU A 105 11.36 0.57 26.57
CA LEU A 105 10.70 -0.71 26.30
C LEU A 105 10.91 -1.10 24.85
N ILE A 106 11.43 -2.30 24.61
CA ILE A 106 11.59 -2.90 23.26
C ILE A 106 10.75 -4.17 23.21
N PRO A 107 9.59 -4.17 22.58
CA PRO A 107 8.74 -5.35 22.44
C PRO A 107 9.41 -6.41 21.54
N LEU A 108 8.92 -7.65 21.59
CA LEU A 108 9.42 -8.73 20.72
C LEU A 108 9.05 -8.52 19.24
N ASP A 109 7.96 -7.81 18.99
CA ASP A 109 7.50 -7.43 17.64
C ASP A 109 8.04 -6.07 17.18
N ASP A 110 9.14 -5.57 17.79
CA ASP A 110 9.78 -4.32 17.37
C ASP A 110 10.18 -4.33 15.89
N VAL A 111 9.91 -3.23 15.22
CA VAL A 111 10.16 -3.05 13.78
C VAL A 111 11.11 -1.88 13.48
N VAL A 112 11.64 -1.23 14.50
CA VAL A 112 12.61 -0.13 14.33
C VAL A 112 14.02 -0.71 14.20
N ALA A 113 14.66 -0.45 13.07
CA ALA A 113 16.00 -0.98 12.78
C ALA A 113 17.09 -0.11 13.46
N TRP A 114 17.25 -0.23 14.76
CA TRP A 114 18.26 0.47 15.53
C TRP A 114 19.66 -0.05 15.27
N ALA A 115 20.61 0.84 15.01
CA ALA A 115 22.04 0.50 15.09
C ALA A 115 22.49 0.36 16.56
N SER A 116 21.90 1.16 17.45
CA SER A 116 22.08 1.11 18.90
C SER A 116 20.80 1.61 19.55
N ILE A 117 20.25 0.85 20.49
CA ILE A 117 19.01 1.21 21.19
C ILE A 117 19.25 2.50 22.00
N PRO A 118 18.39 3.52 21.86
CA PRO A 118 18.51 4.73 22.65
C PRO A 118 18.12 4.47 24.11
N GLY A 119 18.69 5.23 25.04
CA GLY A 119 18.35 5.17 26.46
C GLY A 119 18.79 3.91 27.19
N VAL A 120 18.09 3.60 28.26
CA VAL A 120 18.37 2.44 29.12
C VAL A 120 17.36 1.35 28.84
N LEU A 121 17.83 0.19 28.34
CA LEU A 121 16.93 -0.92 28.05
C LEU A 121 16.28 -1.45 29.34
N VAL A 122 14.96 -1.57 29.34
CA VAL A 122 14.22 -2.28 30.41
C VAL A 122 14.40 -3.78 30.20
N ASP A 123 14.77 -4.51 31.27
CA ASP A 123 15.05 -5.97 31.18
C ASP A 123 13.86 -6.79 30.70
N HIS A 124 12.63 -6.33 31.02
CA HIS A 124 11.41 -6.99 30.56
C HIS A 124 11.09 -6.59 29.12
N ARG A 125 10.95 -7.57 28.23
CA ARG A 125 10.51 -7.40 26.85
C ARG A 125 9.05 -7.86 26.70
N PRO A 126 8.07 -6.94 26.54
CA PRO A 126 6.68 -7.32 26.27
C PRO A 126 6.57 -8.02 24.91
N GLU A 127 5.54 -8.86 24.75
CA GLU A 127 5.35 -9.61 23.51
C GLU A 127 5.03 -8.71 22.32
N THR A 128 4.21 -7.68 22.55
CA THR A 128 3.72 -6.79 21.50
C THR A 128 3.89 -5.30 21.86
N ALA A 129 3.82 -4.45 20.82
CA ALA A 129 3.75 -3.01 20.99
C ALA A 129 2.49 -2.57 21.79
N GLU A 130 1.40 -3.35 21.74
CA GLU A 130 0.20 -3.14 22.56
C GLU A 130 0.51 -3.34 24.04
N ASP A 131 1.11 -4.48 24.41
CA ASP A 131 1.52 -4.77 25.80
C ASP A 131 2.53 -3.74 26.30
N ALA A 132 3.48 -3.33 25.44
CA ALA A 132 4.43 -2.27 25.77
C ALA A 132 3.72 -0.94 26.07
N THR A 133 2.66 -0.61 25.32
CA THR A 133 1.87 0.61 25.56
C THR A 133 1.20 0.60 26.94
N GLU A 134 0.71 -0.55 27.40
CA GLU A 134 0.15 -0.70 28.76
C GLU A 134 1.23 -0.47 29.83
N LEU A 135 2.45 -0.95 29.61
CA LEU A 135 3.57 -0.72 30.51
C LEU A 135 4.01 0.76 30.55
N VAL A 136 3.95 1.47 29.41
CA VAL A 136 4.16 2.93 29.39
C VAL A 136 3.12 3.65 30.25
N ALA A 137 1.85 3.26 30.14
CA ALA A 137 0.78 3.83 30.97
C ALA A 137 0.95 3.53 32.45
N ALA A 138 1.60 2.40 32.79
CA ALA A 138 1.96 2.04 34.15
C ALA A 138 3.24 2.73 34.67
N GLY A 139 3.90 3.57 33.85
CA GLY A 139 5.11 4.30 34.21
C GLY A 139 6.39 3.46 34.26
N VAL A 140 6.42 2.31 33.57
CA VAL A 140 7.60 1.43 33.55
C VAL A 140 8.73 1.98 32.67
N GLY A 141 8.37 2.73 31.60
CA GLY A 141 9.32 3.33 30.68
C GLY A 141 8.65 4.00 29.50
N ALA A 142 9.43 4.39 28.51
CA ALA A 142 8.99 4.93 27.23
C ALA A 142 9.03 3.85 26.14
N LEU A 143 8.16 3.94 25.15
CA LEU A 143 8.11 3.01 24.02
C LEU A 143 8.47 3.75 22.73
N VAL A 144 9.37 3.16 21.91
CA VAL A 144 9.71 3.71 20.62
C VAL A 144 9.14 2.83 19.50
N VAL A 145 8.29 3.41 18.65
CA VAL A 145 7.56 2.67 17.60
C VAL A 145 7.33 3.56 16.37
N PRO A 146 6.94 2.97 15.21
CA PRO A 146 6.37 3.76 14.11
C PRO A 146 5.11 4.52 14.56
N GLN A 147 4.92 5.72 14.05
CA GLN A 147 3.79 6.59 14.42
C GLN A 147 2.42 5.91 14.23
N SER A 148 2.31 5.00 13.26
CA SER A 148 1.07 4.27 13.02
C SER A 148 0.71 3.31 14.17
N LEU A 149 1.70 2.68 14.82
CA LEU A 149 1.48 1.84 16.00
C LEU A 149 1.10 2.70 17.21
N ALA A 150 1.76 3.84 17.42
CA ALA A 150 1.38 4.79 18.47
C ALA A 150 -0.06 5.30 18.31
N ARG A 151 -0.56 5.43 17.07
CA ARG A 151 -1.95 5.79 16.78
C ARG A 151 -2.91 4.63 16.93
N LEU A 152 -2.49 3.41 16.58
CA LEU A 152 -3.30 2.20 16.71
C LEU A 152 -3.61 1.91 18.18
N HIS A 153 -2.60 2.00 19.05
CA HIS A 153 -2.69 1.74 20.49
C HIS A 153 -2.86 3.03 21.30
N HIS A 154 -3.53 4.04 20.70
CA HIS A 154 -3.73 5.33 21.34
C HIS A 154 -4.51 5.21 22.66
N ARG A 155 -3.97 5.87 23.72
CA ARG A 155 -4.61 6.03 25.03
C ARG A 155 -4.69 7.52 25.37
N LYS A 156 -5.69 7.90 26.19
CA LYS A 156 -5.90 9.30 26.60
C LYS A 156 -4.83 9.81 27.57
N ASP A 157 -4.23 8.91 28.32
CA ASP A 157 -3.18 9.16 29.30
C ASP A 157 -1.77 9.17 28.71
N LEU A 158 -1.64 8.81 27.40
CA LEU A 158 -0.39 8.78 26.67
C LEU A 158 -0.36 9.81 25.54
N THR A 159 0.83 10.22 25.18
CA THR A 159 1.11 11.03 24.00
C THR A 159 2.35 10.51 23.27
N TYR A 160 2.63 11.00 22.07
CA TYR A 160 3.86 10.65 21.37
C TYR A 160 4.54 11.90 20.78
N ARG A 161 5.87 11.80 20.61
CA ARG A 161 6.68 12.83 19.95
C ARG A 161 7.56 12.20 18.86
N PRO A 162 7.69 12.84 17.70
CA PRO A 162 8.60 12.38 16.67
C PRO A 162 10.05 12.47 17.14
N ILE A 163 10.85 11.47 16.78
CA ILE A 163 12.29 11.46 17.01
C ILE A 163 12.96 11.84 15.69
N THR A 164 13.58 13.02 15.62
CA THR A 164 13.99 13.64 14.35
C THR A 164 15.17 12.97 13.65
N ASP A 165 16.02 12.28 14.41
CA ASP A 165 17.24 11.60 13.98
C ASP A 165 17.19 10.07 14.15
N ALA A 166 16.01 9.51 14.45
CA ALA A 166 15.81 8.07 14.50
C ALA A 166 15.69 7.44 13.10
N PRO A 167 15.98 6.13 12.96
CA PRO A 167 15.66 5.39 11.74
C PRO A 167 14.18 5.49 11.42
N THR A 168 13.84 5.68 10.15
CA THR A 168 12.46 5.57 9.67
C THR A 168 12.04 4.10 9.52
N CYS A 169 10.73 3.85 9.51
CA CYS A 169 10.19 2.50 9.36
C CYS A 169 9.56 2.34 7.96
N PRO A 170 10.22 1.67 7.02
CA PRO A 170 9.70 1.49 5.68
C PRO A 170 8.46 0.59 5.68
N VAL A 171 7.48 0.93 4.82
CA VAL A 171 6.32 0.09 4.51
C VAL A 171 6.36 -0.29 3.03
N ALA A 172 6.09 -1.56 2.75
CA ALA A 172 6.14 -2.11 1.41
C ALA A 172 4.90 -2.95 1.10
N LEU A 173 4.57 -3.04 -0.19
CA LEU A 173 3.73 -4.10 -0.73
C LEU A 173 4.63 -5.26 -1.12
N VAL A 174 4.35 -6.43 -0.59
CA VAL A 174 5.06 -7.67 -0.88
C VAL A 174 4.15 -8.62 -1.63
N VAL A 175 4.67 -9.19 -2.70
CA VAL A 175 3.96 -10.09 -3.60
C VAL A 175 4.81 -11.34 -3.85
N PRO A 176 4.25 -12.47 -4.28
CA PRO A 176 5.04 -13.61 -4.74
C PRO A 176 6.02 -13.18 -5.83
N ALA A 177 7.19 -13.82 -5.91
CA ALA A 177 8.14 -13.54 -6.99
C ALA A 177 7.64 -14.11 -8.32
N GLY A 178 8.03 -13.46 -9.43
CA GLY A 178 7.67 -13.90 -10.78
C GLY A 178 6.47 -13.19 -11.39
N GLN A 179 5.81 -13.85 -12.34
CA GLN A 179 4.66 -13.30 -13.04
C GLN A 179 3.43 -13.27 -12.10
N GLN A 180 2.79 -12.12 -12.01
CA GLN A 180 1.65 -11.93 -11.13
C GLN A 180 0.32 -12.25 -11.83
N PRO A 181 -0.68 -12.80 -11.10
CA PRO A 181 -2.06 -12.86 -11.57
C PRO A 181 -2.60 -11.46 -11.91
N ALA A 182 -3.53 -11.37 -12.86
CA ALA A 182 -4.06 -10.09 -13.34
C ALA A 182 -4.63 -9.20 -12.23
N LEU A 183 -5.29 -9.78 -11.21
CA LEU A 183 -5.84 -9.04 -10.07
C LEU A 183 -4.73 -8.44 -9.20
N VAL A 184 -3.64 -9.19 -8.98
CA VAL A 184 -2.46 -8.71 -8.23
C VAL A 184 -1.77 -7.57 -8.99
N GLU A 185 -1.56 -7.72 -10.31
CA GLU A 185 -1.00 -6.66 -11.16
C GLU A 185 -1.84 -5.37 -11.13
N GLU A 186 -3.17 -5.51 -11.14
CA GLU A 186 -4.07 -4.37 -11.03
C GLU A 186 -3.97 -3.70 -9.66
N PHE A 187 -3.92 -4.47 -8.57
CA PHE A 187 -3.74 -3.94 -7.22
C PHE A 187 -2.40 -3.22 -7.07
N ILE A 188 -1.29 -3.79 -7.58
CA ILE A 188 0.01 -3.11 -7.67
C ILE A 188 -0.13 -1.77 -8.40
N GLY A 189 -0.90 -1.75 -9.49
CA GLY A 189 -1.19 -0.52 -10.23
C GLY A 189 -1.91 0.54 -9.39
N ILE A 190 -2.90 0.13 -8.59
CA ILE A 190 -3.65 1.00 -7.69
C ILE A 190 -2.73 1.56 -6.60
N VAL A 191 -1.94 0.70 -5.96
CA VAL A 191 -1.02 1.08 -4.89
C VAL A 191 0.02 2.09 -5.38
N ARG A 192 0.52 1.91 -6.61
CA ARG A 192 1.44 2.83 -7.30
C ARG A 192 0.78 4.08 -7.88
N GLY A 193 -0.54 4.28 -7.67
CA GLY A 193 -1.26 5.46 -8.13
C GLY A 193 -1.51 5.51 -9.64
N ARG A 194 -1.47 4.38 -10.36
CA ARG A 194 -1.77 4.33 -11.79
C ARG A 194 -3.24 4.68 -12.04
N LYS A 195 -3.48 5.53 -13.06
CA LYS A 195 -4.84 5.86 -13.51
C LYS A 195 -5.45 4.69 -14.29
N PRO A 196 -6.80 4.53 -14.32
CA PRO A 196 -7.46 3.42 -15.03
C PRO A 196 -7.07 3.26 -16.50
N ASN A 197 -6.71 4.35 -17.18
CA ASN A 197 -6.34 4.37 -18.60
C ASN A 197 -4.84 4.30 -18.86
N SER A 198 -4.02 3.88 -17.89
CA SER A 198 -2.59 3.68 -18.10
C SER A 198 -2.36 2.37 -18.85
N SER A 199 -1.98 2.45 -20.13
CA SER A 199 -1.85 1.36 -21.10
C SER A 199 -0.78 0.30 -20.84
N ARG A 200 -0.22 0.22 -19.63
CA ARG A 200 0.79 -0.78 -19.24
C ARG A 200 0.24 -2.04 -18.54
N GLY A 201 -1.07 -2.20 -18.44
CA GLY A 201 -1.71 -3.35 -17.79
C GLY A 201 -2.70 -4.12 -18.65
N LEU A 202 -2.88 -3.77 -19.93
CA LEU A 202 -3.67 -4.52 -20.88
C LEU A 202 -2.72 -5.23 -21.85
N VAL A 203 -2.26 -6.41 -21.49
CA VAL A 203 -1.72 -7.37 -22.44
C VAL A 203 -2.90 -8.10 -23.06
N GLU A 204 -3.47 -7.46 -24.06
CA GLU A 204 -3.92 -8.03 -25.31
C GLU A 204 -4.11 -6.88 -26.30
N SER A 205 -3.00 -6.37 -26.79
CA SER A 205 -3.05 -5.40 -27.87
C SER A 205 -3.38 -6.13 -29.15
N ALA A 206 -4.59 -5.96 -29.66
CA ALA A 206 -4.83 -6.15 -31.07
C ALA A 206 -3.72 -5.44 -31.86
N PRO A 207 -3.18 -6.06 -32.92
CA PRO A 207 -2.02 -5.53 -33.65
C PRO A 207 -2.29 -4.08 -34.06
N LYS A 208 -1.42 -3.17 -33.64
CA LYS A 208 -1.52 -1.75 -33.99
C LYS A 208 -1.50 -1.63 -35.48
N ARG A 209 -2.61 -1.19 -36.10
CA ARG A 209 -2.67 -0.89 -37.54
C ARG A 209 -1.50 0.00 -37.92
N THR A 210 -0.75 -0.41 -38.92
CA THR A 210 0.40 0.33 -39.43
C THR A 210 -0.05 1.70 -39.95
N ALA A 211 0.87 2.66 -40.04
CA ALA A 211 0.58 3.97 -40.60
C ALA A 211 -0.04 3.88 -42.01
N ARG A 212 0.37 2.89 -42.78
CA ARG A 212 -0.12 2.59 -44.14
C ARG A 212 -1.60 2.14 -44.12
N GLU A 213 -1.98 1.25 -43.19
CA GLU A 213 -3.38 0.80 -43.02
C GLU A 213 -4.30 1.91 -42.54
N LYS A 214 -3.83 2.81 -41.66
CA LYS A 214 -4.59 3.99 -41.24
C LYS A 214 -4.83 4.96 -42.42
N THR A 215 -3.84 5.14 -43.29
CA THR A 215 -3.96 6.00 -44.48
C THR A 215 -4.92 5.42 -45.47
N LEU A 216 -4.86 4.10 -45.75
CA LEU A 216 -5.78 3.40 -46.62
C LEU A 216 -7.22 3.42 -46.12
N ALA A 217 -7.43 3.19 -44.81
CA ALA A 217 -8.76 3.29 -44.20
C ALA A 217 -9.34 4.71 -44.29
N LYS A 218 -8.51 5.75 -44.13
CA LYS A 218 -8.93 7.16 -44.27
C LYS A 218 -9.25 7.54 -45.71
N GLN A 219 -8.51 6.97 -46.69
CA GLN A 219 -8.81 7.15 -48.11
C GLN A 219 -10.09 6.43 -48.53
N ALA A 220 -10.32 5.19 -48.04
CA ALA A 220 -11.54 4.44 -48.30
C ALA A 220 -12.78 5.13 -47.71
N ALA A 221 -12.68 5.68 -46.50
CA ALA A 221 -13.76 6.44 -45.86
C ALA A 221 -14.08 7.72 -46.63
N ARG A 222 -13.09 8.45 -47.19
CA ARG A 222 -13.30 9.63 -48.03
C ARG A 222 -13.92 9.27 -49.37
N ALA A 223 -13.53 8.17 -49.98
CA ALA A 223 -14.12 7.69 -51.24
C ALA A 223 -15.59 7.25 -51.08
N ALA A 224 -15.93 6.64 -49.94
CA ALA A 224 -17.31 6.28 -49.59
C ALA A 224 -18.19 7.53 -49.34
N ALA A 225 -17.67 8.54 -48.63
CA ALA A 225 -18.39 9.81 -48.40
C ALA A 225 -18.58 10.64 -49.68
N GLY A 226 -17.65 10.59 -50.64
CA GLY A 226 -17.74 11.29 -51.91
C GLY A 226 -18.79 10.73 -52.88
N LYS A 227 -19.21 9.45 -52.70
CA LYS A 227 -20.25 8.82 -53.53
C LYS A 227 -21.71 9.22 -53.13
N VAL A 228 -21.91 9.79 -51.99
CA VAL A 228 -23.25 10.16 -51.49
C VAL A 228 -23.69 11.59 -51.92
N ALA A 229 -22.78 12.36 -52.49
CA ALA A 229 -23.05 13.81 -52.79
C ALA A 229 -23.43 14.12 -54.24
N ARG A 230 -23.83 13.15 -55.07
CA ARG A 230 -24.33 13.42 -56.45
C ARG A 230 -25.85 13.36 -56.47
N LYS A 231 -26.55 14.50 -56.18
CA LYS A 231 -27.96 14.73 -56.53
C LYS A 231 -28.10 14.91 -58.04
N PRO A 232 -29.12 14.30 -58.72
CA PRO A 232 -29.37 14.52 -60.13
C PRO A 232 -29.95 15.91 -60.39
N GLY A 233 -29.40 16.59 -61.38
CA GLY A 233 -29.79 17.91 -61.80
C GLY A 233 -31.20 17.94 -62.38
N ARG A 234 -31.93 18.98 -62.00
CA ARG A 234 -33.28 19.34 -62.44
C ARG A 234 -33.24 19.83 -63.86
N ALA A 235 -33.88 19.08 -64.80
CA ALA A 235 -34.09 19.50 -66.14
C ALA A 235 -34.96 20.75 -66.21
N GLY A 236 -34.48 21.78 -66.94
CA GLY A 236 -35.22 23.01 -67.20
C GLY A 236 -36.32 22.77 -68.23
N ARG A 237 -37.50 23.35 -67.92
CA ARG A 237 -38.61 23.55 -68.89
C ARG A 237 -38.39 24.89 -69.58
N GLY A 238 -38.16 24.85 -70.90
CA GLY A 238 -38.23 25.98 -71.76
C GLY A 238 -39.70 26.37 -72.07
N ARG A 239 -39.85 27.59 -72.29
CA ARG A 239 -41.10 28.35 -72.58
C ARG A 239 -41.57 28.16 -74.02
N GLN A 240 -42.82 28.04 -74.20
CA GLN A 240 -43.64 28.97 -75.02
C GLN A 240 -44.83 29.34 -74.21
#